data_f037443c7d037ed8d79823288d7c6306
#
_entry.id   f037443c7d037ed8d79823288d7c6306
#
_cell.length_a   1.000
_cell.length_b   1.000
_cell.length_c   1.000
_cell.angle_alpha   90.00
_cell.angle_beta   90.00
_cell.angle_gamma   90.00
#
_symmetry.space_group_name_H-M   'P 1'
#
loop_
_entity.id
_entity.type
_entity.pdbx_description
1 polymer ?
#
loop_
_entity_poly.entity_id
_entity_poly.type
_entity_poly.pdbx_seq_one_letter_code
_entity_poly.pdbx_strand_id
1 'polypeptide(L)'
;YVGACMWHPPRLADGATWLDEIPSDMPWVHVTEGTSHFQDPFVLRSALEGLADRSMQVIVTAGRSRDVPVEGDLAPNLHLVDWVNHDTLLPRCAAIVTTGGNGTVMSAMKAGVPLVIVPTTWDKPDNARRVVEAGAGVRLAPRKCTPEGLRAAVEDVLSDERYRTNARRIAQHLANAPGPPRAAQLIERLAQPVAVPM
;
A
#
# COMPACT_ATOMS: atom_id res chain seq x y z
N TYR A 1 -2.23 3.91 24.11
CA TYR A 1 -2.40 3.73 22.64
C TYR A 1 -3.84 4.03 22.24
N VAL A 2 -4.05 4.73 21.12
CA VAL A 2 -5.37 5.13 20.64
C VAL A 2 -5.78 4.40 19.34
N GLY A 3 -4.88 3.65 18.73
CA GLY A 3 -5.05 3.04 17.43
C GLY A 3 -4.50 3.93 16.29
N ALA A 4 -4.73 3.53 15.05
CA ALA A 4 -4.25 4.25 13.88
C ALA A 4 -5.07 5.54 13.65
N CYS A 5 -4.37 6.67 13.66
CA CYS A 5 -4.96 7.96 13.26
C CYS A 5 -4.66 8.19 11.78
N MET A 6 -5.51 7.66 10.92
CA MET A 6 -5.38 7.79 9.48
C MET A 6 -6.28 8.92 8.97
N TRP A 7 -5.73 9.75 8.09
CA TRP A 7 -6.51 10.70 7.33
C TRP A 7 -6.94 10.04 6.00
N HIS A 8 -8.21 10.15 5.69
CA HIS A 8 -8.76 9.76 4.41
C HIS A 8 -9.24 11.01 3.70
N PRO A 9 -8.84 11.24 2.44
CA PRO A 9 -9.48 12.31 1.67
C PRO A 9 -10.98 12.07 1.63
N PRO A 10 -11.81 13.14 1.65
CA PRO A 10 -13.22 12.98 1.38
C PRO A 10 -13.38 12.10 0.14
N ARG A 11 -14.32 11.16 0.16
CA ARG A 11 -14.65 10.37 -1.03
C ARG A 11 -15.03 11.35 -2.13
N LEU A 12 -14.06 11.77 -2.92
CA LEU A 12 -14.37 12.30 -4.22
C LEU A 12 -15.10 11.15 -4.88
N ALA A 13 -16.21 11.44 -5.56
CA ALA A 13 -16.88 10.46 -6.41
C ALA A 13 -15.85 10.07 -7.48
N ASP A 14 -14.96 9.17 -7.12
CA ASP A 14 -13.91 8.69 -8.00
C ASP A 14 -14.64 7.91 -9.06
N GLY A 15 -14.64 8.44 -10.27
CA GLY A 15 -15.06 7.72 -11.45
C GLY A 15 -14.15 6.51 -11.73
N ALA A 16 -13.79 5.76 -10.69
CA ALA A 16 -12.99 4.54 -10.78
C ALA A 16 -13.81 3.36 -11.33
N THR A 17 -14.85 3.66 -12.11
CA THR A 17 -15.64 2.67 -12.86
C THR A 17 -14.78 1.81 -13.77
N TRP A 18 -13.66 2.34 -14.26
CA TRP A 18 -12.67 1.60 -15.04
C TRP A 18 -12.09 0.37 -14.31
N LEU A 19 -12.09 0.38 -12.95
CA LEU A 19 -11.70 -0.80 -12.17
C LEU A 19 -12.66 -1.98 -12.38
N ASP A 20 -13.91 -1.72 -12.76
CA ASP A 20 -14.89 -2.77 -13.00
C ASP A 20 -14.71 -3.40 -14.39
N GLU A 21 -13.93 -2.77 -15.27
CA GLU A 21 -13.56 -3.28 -16.60
C GLU A 21 -12.35 -4.23 -16.53
N ILE A 22 -11.56 -4.20 -15.42
CA ILE A 22 -10.41 -5.09 -15.24
C ILE A 22 -10.90 -6.50 -14.86
N PRO A 23 -10.43 -7.55 -15.55
CA PRO A 23 -10.76 -8.93 -15.23
C PRO A 23 -10.46 -9.30 -13.78
N SER A 24 -11.40 -9.96 -13.10
CA SER A 24 -11.27 -10.35 -11.69
C SER A 24 -10.91 -11.83 -11.49
N ASP A 25 -10.68 -12.57 -12.55
CA ASP A 25 -10.29 -13.99 -12.57
C ASP A 25 -8.82 -14.21 -12.20
N MET A 26 -8.00 -13.14 -12.21
CA MET A 26 -6.61 -13.15 -11.82
C MET A 26 -6.37 -12.26 -10.57
N PRO A 27 -5.34 -12.56 -9.75
CA PRO A 27 -5.00 -11.71 -8.62
C PRO A 27 -4.58 -10.30 -9.07
N TRP A 28 -5.03 -9.29 -8.33
CA TRP A 28 -4.63 -7.90 -8.58
C TRP A 28 -3.45 -7.51 -7.70
N VAL A 29 -2.46 -6.86 -8.29
CA VAL A 29 -1.30 -6.31 -7.61
C VAL A 29 -1.26 -4.80 -7.83
N HIS A 30 -1.30 -4.03 -6.75
CA HIS A 30 -1.11 -2.58 -6.83
C HIS A 30 0.37 -2.23 -6.69
N VAL A 31 0.88 -1.30 -7.51
CA VAL A 31 2.27 -0.82 -7.44
C VAL A 31 2.27 0.70 -7.30
N THR A 32 2.97 1.21 -6.27
CA THR A 32 3.06 2.65 -6.01
C THR A 32 4.34 3.02 -5.26
N GLU A 33 4.96 4.14 -5.61
CA GLU A 33 6.05 4.74 -4.83
C GLU A 33 5.56 5.78 -3.81
N GLY A 34 4.25 6.03 -3.76
CA GLY A 34 3.63 7.03 -2.91
C GLY A 34 3.87 8.46 -3.39
N THR A 35 3.60 9.45 -2.54
CA THR A 35 3.73 10.89 -2.86
C THR A 35 5.16 11.42 -2.68
N SER A 36 5.93 10.84 -1.76
CA SER A 36 7.34 11.17 -1.52
C SER A 36 8.22 10.14 -2.22
N HIS A 37 8.59 10.41 -3.44
CA HIS A 37 9.35 9.51 -4.31
C HIS A 37 10.64 10.18 -4.82
N PHE A 38 11.57 9.38 -5.29
CA PHE A 38 12.75 9.86 -6.03
C PHE A 38 12.36 10.26 -7.47
N GLN A 39 13.23 11.05 -8.12
CA GLN A 39 13.03 11.39 -9.53
C GLN A 39 13.02 10.15 -10.42
N ASP A 40 13.90 9.18 -10.15
CA ASP A 40 13.92 7.90 -10.85
C ASP A 40 12.81 6.96 -10.35
N PRO A 41 11.82 6.57 -11.19
CA PRO A 41 10.74 5.66 -10.85
C PRO A 41 11.16 4.18 -10.88
N PHE A 42 12.27 3.82 -10.25
CA PHE A 42 12.90 2.52 -10.41
C PHE A 42 12.00 1.34 -9.97
N VAL A 43 11.12 1.52 -8.97
CA VAL A 43 10.16 0.48 -8.54
C VAL A 43 9.08 0.32 -9.59
N LEU A 44 8.53 1.43 -10.11
CA LEU A 44 7.49 1.38 -11.14
C LEU A 44 8.04 0.77 -12.43
N ARG A 45 9.25 1.18 -12.86
CA ARG A 45 9.91 0.61 -14.04
C ARG A 45 10.16 -0.89 -13.88
N SER A 46 10.72 -1.32 -12.75
CA SER A 46 10.93 -2.75 -12.48
C SER A 46 9.62 -3.54 -12.47
N ALA A 47 8.51 -2.92 -12.04
CA ALA A 47 7.22 -3.57 -12.05
C ALA A 47 6.65 -3.69 -13.47
N LEU A 48 6.73 -2.61 -14.27
CA LEU A 48 6.25 -2.63 -15.66
C LEU A 48 6.98 -3.68 -16.50
N GLU A 49 8.28 -3.86 -16.30
CA GLU A 49 9.06 -4.89 -17.00
C GLU A 49 8.88 -6.29 -16.39
N GLY A 50 8.95 -6.40 -15.06
CA GLY A 50 8.97 -7.69 -14.37
C GLY A 50 7.63 -8.40 -14.28
N LEU A 51 6.51 -7.63 -14.27
CA LEU A 51 5.16 -8.16 -14.11
C LEU A 51 4.35 -8.16 -15.41
N ALA A 52 4.93 -7.70 -16.52
CA ALA A 52 4.32 -7.79 -17.84
C ALA A 52 4.03 -9.26 -18.22
N ASP A 53 2.88 -9.48 -18.86
CA ASP A 53 2.44 -10.78 -19.37
C ASP A 53 2.42 -11.91 -18.32
N ARG A 54 2.14 -11.56 -17.05
CA ARG A 54 1.99 -12.52 -15.96
C ARG A 54 0.52 -12.78 -15.66
N SER A 55 0.23 -13.91 -15.02
CA SER A 55 -1.12 -14.31 -14.60
C SER A 55 -1.59 -13.49 -13.40
N MET A 56 -1.57 -12.16 -13.53
CA MET A 56 -2.05 -11.17 -12.56
C MET A 56 -2.42 -9.89 -13.28
N GLN A 57 -3.31 -9.10 -12.70
CA GLN A 57 -3.58 -7.71 -13.10
C GLN A 57 -2.71 -6.77 -12.27
N VAL A 58 -2.04 -5.82 -12.88
CA VAL A 58 -1.11 -4.91 -12.20
C VAL A 58 -1.59 -3.47 -12.38
N ILE A 59 -1.99 -2.84 -11.30
CA ILE A 59 -2.42 -1.45 -11.28
C ILE A 59 -1.25 -0.60 -10.78
N VAL A 60 -0.64 0.18 -11.65
CA VAL A 60 0.51 1.04 -11.36
C VAL A 60 0.05 2.48 -11.21
N THR A 61 0.31 3.10 -10.06
CA THR A 61 0.05 4.54 -9.89
C THR A 61 1.34 5.34 -9.96
N ALA A 62 1.43 6.20 -10.98
CA ALA A 62 2.60 7.04 -11.22
C ALA A 62 2.72 8.23 -10.26
N GLY A 63 1.57 8.75 -9.77
CA GLY A 63 1.47 10.04 -9.09
C GLY A 63 1.16 11.18 -10.06
N ARG A 64 0.42 12.18 -9.60
CA ARG A 64 -0.16 13.24 -10.46
C ARG A 64 0.86 14.15 -11.17
N SER A 65 2.12 14.09 -10.81
CA SER A 65 3.16 15.01 -11.33
C SER A 65 4.38 14.26 -11.88
N ARG A 66 4.21 13.02 -12.27
CA ARG A 66 5.34 12.17 -12.62
C ARG A 66 5.11 11.45 -13.95
N ASP A 67 5.99 11.69 -14.88
CA ASP A 67 6.07 10.86 -16.08
C ASP A 67 6.84 9.57 -15.75
N VAL A 68 6.20 8.44 -16.02
CA VAL A 68 6.86 7.14 -16.00
C VAL A 68 7.16 6.79 -17.46
N PRO A 69 8.44 6.74 -17.85
CA PRO A 69 8.77 6.37 -19.22
C PRO A 69 8.28 4.96 -19.53
N VAL A 70 7.44 4.83 -20.55
CA VAL A 70 6.97 3.56 -21.08
C VAL A 70 7.44 3.47 -22.52
N GLU A 71 8.23 2.46 -22.84
CA GLU A 71 8.65 2.17 -24.20
C GLU A 71 7.63 1.21 -24.84
N GLY A 72 6.98 1.67 -25.90
CA GLY A 72 5.97 0.88 -26.61
C GLY A 72 4.61 0.80 -25.90
N ASP A 73 3.80 -0.16 -26.30
CA ASP A 73 2.49 -0.42 -25.69
C ASP A 73 2.64 -1.21 -24.38
N LEU A 74 1.79 -0.90 -23.41
CA LEU A 74 1.73 -1.66 -22.17
C LEU A 74 1.20 -3.08 -22.44
N ALA A 75 1.76 -4.06 -21.73
CA ALA A 75 1.21 -5.41 -21.74
C ALA A 75 -0.27 -5.41 -21.27
N PRO A 76 -1.11 -6.30 -21.78
CA PRO A 76 -2.57 -6.28 -21.51
C PRO A 76 -2.96 -6.36 -20.04
N ASN A 77 -2.09 -6.88 -19.19
CA ASN A 77 -2.30 -7.02 -17.76
C ASN A 77 -1.80 -5.82 -16.93
N LEU A 78 -1.24 -4.79 -17.58
CA LEU A 78 -0.69 -3.60 -16.93
C LEU A 78 -1.61 -2.40 -17.11
N HIS A 79 -1.98 -1.74 -16.02
CA HIS A 79 -2.85 -0.57 -15.99
C HIS A 79 -2.10 0.58 -15.33
N LEU A 80 -1.59 1.52 -16.13
CA LEU A 80 -0.87 2.70 -15.64
C LEU A 80 -1.85 3.87 -15.51
N VAL A 81 -1.95 4.42 -14.30
CA VAL A 81 -2.83 5.57 -13.99
C VAL A 81 -2.10 6.57 -13.10
N ASP A 82 -2.55 7.81 -13.09
CA ASP A 82 -1.95 8.85 -12.26
C ASP A 82 -2.19 8.61 -10.78
N TRP A 83 -3.42 8.25 -10.44
CA TRP A 83 -3.84 8.11 -9.05
C TRP A 83 -5.11 7.27 -8.94
N VAL A 84 -5.25 6.58 -7.81
CA VAL A 84 -6.47 5.85 -7.44
C VAL A 84 -6.65 5.86 -5.93
N ASN A 85 -7.89 5.91 -5.47
CA ASN A 85 -8.18 5.86 -4.03
C ASN A 85 -7.89 4.46 -3.48
N HIS A 86 -7.04 4.39 -2.46
CA HIS A 86 -6.69 3.13 -1.80
C HIS A 86 -7.90 2.44 -1.14
N ASP A 87 -8.87 3.18 -0.62
CA ASP A 87 -10.09 2.58 -0.03
C ASP A 87 -10.97 1.88 -1.09
N THR A 88 -10.85 2.27 -2.37
CA THR A 88 -11.55 1.63 -3.49
C THR A 88 -10.74 0.49 -4.10
N LEU A 89 -9.43 0.68 -4.28
CA LEU A 89 -8.57 -0.28 -4.97
C LEU A 89 -8.12 -1.44 -4.06
N LEU A 90 -7.58 -1.15 -2.87
CA LEU A 90 -6.91 -2.16 -2.05
C LEU A 90 -7.80 -3.33 -1.64
N PRO A 91 -9.11 -3.18 -1.38
CA PRO A 91 -9.98 -4.33 -1.11
C PRO A 91 -10.05 -5.37 -2.24
N ARG A 92 -9.69 -4.97 -3.47
CA ARG A 92 -9.65 -5.84 -4.66
C ARG A 92 -8.27 -6.47 -4.86
N CYS A 93 -7.23 -5.97 -4.17
CA CYS A 93 -5.85 -6.41 -4.38
C CYS A 93 -5.50 -7.67 -3.58
N ALA A 94 -4.68 -8.52 -4.20
CA ALA A 94 -4.03 -9.65 -3.57
C ALA A 94 -2.72 -9.27 -2.89
N ALA A 95 -1.99 -8.27 -3.42
CA ALA A 95 -0.76 -7.73 -2.84
C ALA A 95 -0.56 -6.26 -3.25
N ILE A 96 0.31 -5.56 -2.54
CA ILE A 96 0.77 -4.23 -2.91
C ILE A 96 2.30 -4.15 -2.87
N VAL A 97 2.89 -3.53 -3.90
CA VAL A 97 4.31 -3.15 -3.94
C VAL A 97 4.42 -1.66 -3.64
N THR A 98 5.27 -1.30 -2.67
CA THR A 98 5.43 0.10 -2.28
C THR A 98 6.83 0.39 -1.74
N THR A 99 7.21 1.67 -1.70
CA THR A 99 8.43 2.09 -1.01
C THR A 99 8.29 2.11 0.52
N GLY A 100 7.11 1.87 1.08
CA GLY A 100 6.91 1.72 2.52
C GLY A 100 6.58 3.00 3.28
N GLY A 101 6.06 4.04 2.62
CA GLY A 101 5.53 5.22 3.30
C GLY A 101 4.39 4.86 4.25
N ASN A 102 4.36 5.47 5.45
CA ASN A 102 3.43 5.11 6.52
C ASN A 102 1.96 5.11 6.06
N GLY A 103 1.51 6.11 5.29
CA GLY A 103 0.13 6.18 4.81
C GLY A 103 -0.26 4.98 3.95
N THR A 104 0.60 4.59 3.00
CA THR A 104 0.37 3.42 2.12
C THR A 104 0.39 2.11 2.91
N VAL A 105 1.37 1.94 3.82
CA VAL A 105 1.47 0.74 4.67
C VAL A 105 0.22 0.60 5.54
N MET A 106 -0.23 1.67 6.18
CA MET A 106 -1.43 1.65 7.02
C MET A 106 -2.71 1.39 6.20
N SER A 107 -2.82 1.95 4.99
CA SER A 107 -3.95 1.66 4.09
C SER A 107 -3.98 0.18 3.68
N ALA A 108 -2.82 -0.40 3.35
CA ALA A 108 -2.72 -1.83 3.03
C ALA A 108 -3.08 -2.71 4.23
N MET A 109 -2.56 -2.40 5.42
CA MET A 109 -2.88 -3.14 6.65
C MET A 109 -4.36 -3.04 7.01
N LYS A 110 -4.99 -1.87 6.87
CA LYS A 110 -6.43 -1.68 7.07
C LYS A 110 -7.26 -2.53 6.10
N ALA A 111 -6.82 -2.66 4.85
CA ALA A 111 -7.47 -3.48 3.84
C ALA A 111 -7.16 -4.99 3.96
N GLY A 112 -6.22 -5.38 4.82
CA GLY A 112 -5.79 -6.77 4.97
C GLY A 112 -5.00 -7.30 3.78
N VAL A 113 -4.25 -6.41 3.11
CA VAL A 113 -3.47 -6.69 1.90
C VAL A 113 -1.99 -6.81 2.27
N PRO A 114 -1.32 -7.94 1.94
CA PRO A 114 0.09 -8.13 2.21
C PRO A 114 0.98 -7.26 1.29
N LEU A 115 2.21 -6.99 1.74
CA LEU A 115 3.10 -6.03 1.09
C LEU A 115 4.42 -6.63 0.60
N VAL A 116 4.86 -6.15 -0.57
CA VAL A 116 6.27 -6.12 -0.96
C VAL A 116 6.78 -4.70 -0.73
N ILE A 117 7.74 -4.51 0.17
CA ILE A 117 8.25 -3.18 0.47
C ILE A 117 9.68 -3.04 -0.04
N VAL A 118 9.91 -2.02 -0.88
CA VAL A 118 11.23 -1.59 -1.37
C VAL A 118 11.62 -0.32 -0.63
N PRO A 119 12.16 -0.42 0.60
CA PRO A 119 12.32 0.75 1.47
C PRO A 119 13.45 1.66 0.96
N THR A 120 13.16 2.94 0.82
CA THR A 120 14.13 3.95 0.39
C THR A 120 14.71 4.72 1.57
N THR A 121 14.09 5.81 1.99
CA THR A 121 14.60 6.74 3.01
C THR A 121 13.58 6.99 4.12
N TRP A 122 13.96 7.76 5.12
CA TRP A 122 13.16 8.19 6.29
C TRP A 122 12.64 7.01 7.12
N ASP A 123 11.36 6.97 7.39
CA ASP A 123 10.66 5.94 8.18
C ASP A 123 10.43 4.62 7.44
N LYS A 124 10.67 4.60 6.11
CA LYS A 124 10.34 3.46 5.26
C LYS A 124 11.09 2.16 5.63
N PRO A 125 12.40 2.19 5.99
CA PRO A 125 13.09 0.99 6.48
C PRO A 125 12.49 0.41 7.76
N ASP A 126 12.06 1.27 8.70
CA ASP A 126 11.42 0.82 9.95
C ASP A 126 10.02 0.25 9.69
N ASN A 127 9.25 0.87 8.82
CA ASN A 127 7.95 0.35 8.40
C ASN A 127 8.11 -1.02 7.73
N ALA A 128 9.09 -1.18 6.84
CA ALA A 128 9.37 -2.48 6.20
C ALA A 128 9.73 -3.55 7.24
N ARG A 129 10.59 -3.22 8.23
CA ARG A 129 10.95 -4.14 9.31
C ARG A 129 9.71 -4.61 10.09
N ARG A 130 8.84 -3.67 10.49
CA ARG A 130 7.61 -3.99 11.24
C ARG A 130 6.66 -4.89 10.45
N VAL A 131 6.50 -4.66 9.15
CA VAL A 131 5.67 -5.51 8.28
C VAL A 131 6.23 -6.93 8.17
N VAL A 132 7.55 -7.07 8.03
CA VAL A 132 8.23 -8.38 8.00
C VAL A 132 8.10 -9.08 9.35
N GLU A 133 8.36 -8.41 10.46
CA GLU A 133 8.21 -8.97 11.82
C GLU A 133 6.77 -9.42 12.11
N ALA A 134 5.77 -8.71 11.57
CA ALA A 134 4.36 -9.08 11.65
C ALA A 134 3.99 -10.24 10.70
N GLY A 135 4.89 -10.66 9.82
CA GLY A 135 4.64 -11.69 8.81
C GLY A 135 3.58 -11.30 7.77
N ALA A 136 3.38 -9.97 7.55
CA ALA A 136 2.38 -9.44 6.63
C ALA A 136 2.98 -9.00 5.29
N GLY A 137 4.20 -9.39 4.98
CA GLY A 137 4.86 -9.09 3.73
C GLY A 137 6.37 -9.29 3.78
N VAL A 138 7.02 -8.92 2.69
CA VAL A 138 8.47 -9.07 2.50
C VAL A 138 9.15 -7.72 2.25
N ARG A 139 10.44 -7.67 2.58
CA ARG A 139 11.30 -6.53 2.27
C ARG A 139 12.23 -6.90 1.11
N LEU A 140 12.15 -6.17 0.02
CA LEU A 140 13.08 -6.23 -1.10
C LEU A 140 14.09 -5.07 -0.98
N ALA A 141 15.38 -5.36 -0.89
CA ALA A 141 16.40 -4.30 -0.82
C ALA A 141 16.40 -3.48 -2.13
N PRO A 142 16.53 -2.14 -2.11
CA PRO A 142 16.49 -1.32 -3.33
C PRO A 142 17.44 -1.80 -4.44
N ARG A 143 18.65 -2.21 -4.09
CA ARG A 143 19.64 -2.76 -5.05
C ARG A 143 19.23 -4.09 -5.70
N LYS A 144 18.22 -4.79 -5.13
CA LYS A 144 17.66 -6.04 -5.67
C LYS A 144 16.32 -5.82 -6.37
N CYS A 145 15.84 -4.57 -6.43
CA CYS A 145 14.62 -4.22 -7.13
C CYS A 145 14.91 -4.12 -8.64
N THR A 146 15.23 -5.27 -9.22
CA THR A 146 15.26 -5.51 -10.67
C THR A 146 13.90 -6.09 -11.09
N PRO A 147 13.58 -6.13 -12.40
CA PRO A 147 12.37 -6.79 -12.89
C PRO A 147 12.18 -8.21 -12.33
N GLU A 148 13.25 -9.03 -12.35
CA GLU A 148 13.23 -10.41 -11.84
C GLU A 148 13.10 -10.46 -10.33
N GLY A 149 13.82 -9.59 -9.61
CA GLY A 149 13.81 -9.55 -8.15
C GLY A 149 12.46 -9.11 -7.61
N LEU A 150 11.84 -8.12 -8.26
CA LEU A 150 10.52 -7.64 -7.88
C LEU A 150 9.45 -8.69 -8.19
N ARG A 151 9.51 -9.32 -9.37
CA ARG A 151 8.62 -10.43 -9.73
C ARG A 151 8.68 -11.55 -8.70
N ALA A 152 9.88 -12.05 -8.38
CA ALA A 152 10.06 -13.12 -7.41
C ALA A 152 9.47 -12.76 -6.03
N ALA A 153 9.62 -11.51 -5.58
CA ALA A 153 9.05 -11.05 -4.32
C ALA A 153 7.51 -10.96 -4.35
N VAL A 154 6.92 -10.58 -5.48
CA VAL A 154 5.46 -10.56 -5.67
C VAL A 154 4.91 -11.99 -5.70
N GLU A 155 5.53 -12.89 -6.46
CA GLU A 155 5.13 -14.29 -6.54
C GLU A 155 5.23 -15.00 -5.18
N ASP A 156 6.27 -14.71 -4.37
CA ASP A 156 6.40 -15.21 -3.00
C ASP A 156 5.21 -14.78 -2.13
N VAL A 157 4.88 -13.48 -2.14
CA VAL A 157 3.75 -12.95 -1.35
C VAL A 157 2.39 -13.49 -1.82
N LEU A 158 2.21 -13.73 -3.12
CA LEU A 158 0.97 -14.26 -3.68
C LEU A 158 0.81 -15.77 -3.40
N SER A 159 1.91 -16.52 -3.35
CA SER A 159 1.88 -17.99 -3.17
C SER A 159 1.80 -18.44 -1.72
N ASP A 160 2.24 -17.62 -0.76
CA ASP A 160 2.22 -17.96 0.66
C ASP A 160 1.06 -17.28 1.40
N GLU A 161 0.00 -18.05 1.63
CA GLU A 161 -1.21 -17.60 2.33
C GLU A 161 -0.96 -17.03 3.74
N ARG A 162 0.18 -17.29 4.35
CA ARG A 162 0.53 -16.75 5.67
C ARG A 162 0.59 -15.24 5.67
N TYR A 163 1.11 -14.62 4.60
CA TYR A 163 1.18 -13.16 4.48
C TYR A 163 -0.22 -12.54 4.51
N ARG A 164 -1.15 -13.10 3.74
CA ARG A 164 -2.53 -12.62 3.68
C ARG A 164 -3.28 -12.83 5.00
N THR A 165 -3.10 -13.99 5.61
CA THR A 165 -3.70 -14.32 6.92
C THR A 165 -3.24 -13.33 7.99
N ASN A 166 -1.95 -13.03 8.06
CA ASN A 166 -1.40 -12.07 9.01
C ASN A 166 -1.87 -10.64 8.72
N ALA A 167 -1.90 -10.21 7.44
CA ALA A 167 -2.42 -8.89 7.06
C ALA A 167 -3.89 -8.73 7.47
N ARG A 168 -4.74 -9.74 7.24
CA ARG A 168 -6.15 -9.74 7.67
C ARG A 168 -6.31 -9.69 9.19
N ARG A 169 -5.45 -10.38 9.94
CA ARG A 169 -5.45 -10.31 11.41
C ARG A 169 -5.14 -8.89 11.89
N ILE A 170 -4.18 -8.22 11.25
CA ILE A 170 -3.86 -6.81 11.55
C ILE A 170 -5.06 -5.91 11.21
N ALA A 171 -5.71 -6.12 10.06
CA ALA A 171 -6.90 -5.36 9.68
C ALA A 171 -8.01 -5.45 10.72
N GLN A 172 -8.26 -6.65 11.26
CA GLN A 172 -9.25 -6.85 12.34
C GLN A 172 -8.89 -6.07 13.61
N HIS A 173 -7.61 -6.04 14.00
CA HIS A 173 -7.14 -5.25 15.14
C HIS A 173 -7.32 -3.75 14.90
N LEU A 174 -7.01 -3.27 13.70
CA LEU A 174 -7.19 -1.86 13.34
C LEU A 174 -8.66 -1.46 13.30
N ALA A 175 -9.56 -2.33 12.83
CA ALA A 175 -11.00 -2.08 12.79
C ALA A 175 -11.60 -1.95 14.20
N ASN A 176 -11.05 -2.66 15.19
CA ASN A 176 -11.48 -2.61 16.58
C ASN A 176 -10.81 -1.48 17.39
N ALA A 177 -9.82 -0.80 16.82
CA ALA A 177 -9.12 0.29 17.49
C ALA A 177 -9.86 1.64 17.28
N PRO A 178 -10.15 2.38 18.33
CA PRO A 178 -11.01 3.58 18.24
C PRO A 178 -10.36 4.76 17.47
N GLY A 179 -9.02 4.78 17.32
CA GLY A 179 -8.30 5.78 16.52
C GLY A 179 -8.54 7.24 16.92
N PRO A 180 -8.85 8.13 15.94
CA PRO A 180 -9.02 9.55 16.17
C PRO A 180 -10.06 9.91 17.25
N PRO A 181 -11.26 9.28 17.34
CA PRO A 181 -12.21 9.59 18.42
C PRO A 181 -11.63 9.37 19.81
N ARG A 182 -10.83 8.34 20.01
CA ARG A 182 -10.18 8.09 21.30
C ARG A 182 -9.08 9.12 21.59
N ALA A 183 -8.33 9.52 20.58
CA ALA A 183 -7.32 10.58 20.72
C ALA A 183 -7.98 11.89 21.15
N ALA A 184 -9.07 12.30 20.49
CA ALA A 184 -9.84 13.50 20.84
C ALA A 184 -10.35 13.46 22.29
N GLN A 185 -10.98 12.35 22.71
CA GLN A 185 -11.45 12.17 24.09
C GLN A 185 -10.34 12.32 25.14
N LEU A 186 -9.13 11.81 24.85
CA LEU A 186 -8.01 11.94 25.77
C LEU A 186 -7.51 13.39 25.86
N ILE A 187 -7.45 14.09 24.73
CA ILE A 187 -7.07 15.51 24.68
C ILE A 187 -8.10 16.36 25.45
N GLU A 188 -9.39 16.16 25.23
CA GLU A 188 -10.46 16.86 25.94
C GLU A 188 -10.36 16.64 27.45
N ARG A 189 -10.10 15.42 27.92
CA ARG A 189 -9.90 15.15 29.36
C ARG A 189 -8.73 15.92 29.95
N LEU A 190 -7.62 16.04 29.23
CA LEU A 190 -6.44 16.79 29.67
C LEU A 190 -6.69 18.31 29.66
N ALA A 191 -7.57 18.79 28.81
CA ALA A 191 -7.95 20.22 28.73
C ALA A 191 -8.99 20.66 29.79
N GLN A 192 -9.65 19.74 30.50
CA GLN A 192 -10.56 20.07 31.59
C GLN A 192 -9.78 20.68 32.76
N PRO A 193 -10.24 21.82 33.32
CA PRO A 193 -9.61 22.39 34.52
C PRO A 193 -9.63 21.37 35.65
N VAL A 194 -8.49 21.15 36.29
CA VAL A 194 -8.44 20.39 37.55
C VAL A 194 -9.23 21.24 38.59
N ALA A 195 -10.34 20.71 39.10
CA ALA A 195 -11.02 21.32 40.18
C ALA A 195 -10.05 21.42 41.40
N VAL A 196 -9.58 22.61 41.72
CA VAL A 196 -8.79 22.85 42.92
C VAL A 196 -9.74 22.77 44.09
N PRO A 197 -9.60 21.82 45.01
CA PRO A 197 -10.44 21.82 46.23
C PRO A 197 -10.19 23.12 47.00
N MET A 198 -11.25 23.85 47.34
CA MET A 198 -11.20 24.99 48.27
C MET A 198 -10.91 24.49 49.67
#